data_a91b3eeb4b784b4a5c952c6abf7e4a9e
#
_entry.id   a91b3eeb4b784b4a5c952c6abf7e4a9e
#
_cell.length_a   1.000
_cell.length_b   1.000
_cell.length_c   1.000
_cell.angle_alpha   90.00
_cell.angle_beta   90.00
_cell.angle_gamma   90.00
#
_symmetry.space_group_name_H-M   'P 1'
#
loop_
_entity.id
_entity.type
_entity.pdbx_description
1 polymer ?
#
loop_
_entity_poly.entity_id
_entity_poly.type
_entity_poly.pdbx_seq_one_letter_code
_entity_poly.pdbx_strand_id
1 'polypeptide(L)'
;DGVFKDVDVVLFSHVGSNLQTGWGASQGSGLVSVLYSFEGQAAHAAGAPWRGRSALDAVELMDVGWNFRREHLRLQTRSHYVIRNGGDQPNVVPPTASVWYYFRELDYKKIRELWAIGDSVAEGAAMMTGTKLASERVLGSAWPGHFNKPIAEDMTENITLVRLPKWKTDDQR
;
A
#
# COMPACT_ATOMS: atom_id res chain seq x y z
N ASP A 1 -0.11 -19.24 14.25
CA ASP A 1 1.04 -20.11 14.01
C ASP A 1 2.06 -20.12 15.16
N GLY A 2 1.92 -19.28 16.21
CA GLY A 2 2.70 -19.35 17.45
C GLY A 2 4.16 -18.93 17.37
N VAL A 3 4.59 -18.30 16.25
CA VAL A 3 5.98 -17.86 16.07
C VAL A 3 6.43 -16.86 17.15
N PHE A 4 5.51 -16.06 17.66
CA PHE A 4 5.77 -15.01 18.67
C PHE A 4 5.25 -15.38 20.07
N LYS A 5 4.91 -16.65 20.33
CA LYS A 5 4.29 -17.06 21.60
C LYS A 5 5.16 -16.79 22.85
N ASP A 6 6.48 -16.76 22.66
CA ASP A 6 7.47 -16.56 23.71
C ASP A 6 8.11 -15.15 23.62
N VAL A 7 7.46 -14.23 22.91
CA VAL A 7 7.92 -12.83 22.74
C VAL A 7 7.03 -11.91 23.54
N ASP A 8 7.57 -11.28 24.59
CA ASP A 8 6.85 -10.34 25.44
C ASP A 8 6.77 -8.93 24.84
N VAL A 9 7.79 -8.54 24.08
CA VAL A 9 7.93 -7.19 23.53
C VAL A 9 8.49 -7.24 22.11
N VAL A 10 7.94 -6.43 21.22
CA VAL A 10 8.49 -6.17 19.90
C VAL A 10 8.89 -4.69 19.82
N LEU A 11 10.17 -4.44 19.62
CA LEU A 11 10.70 -3.10 19.39
C LEU A 11 10.79 -2.87 17.87
N PHE A 12 10.11 -1.83 17.41
CA PHE A 12 10.19 -1.39 16.03
C PHE A 12 10.79 0.01 15.98
N SER A 13 11.82 0.21 15.17
CA SER A 13 12.43 1.52 14.96
C SER A 13 12.37 1.93 13.48
N HIS A 14 12.16 3.20 13.25
CA HIS A 14 12.20 3.81 11.94
C HIS A 14 13.11 5.03 11.97
N VAL A 15 13.92 5.21 10.93
CA VAL A 15 14.77 6.40 10.81
C VAL A 15 13.93 7.67 10.74
N GLY A 16 14.37 8.70 11.42
CA GLY A 16 13.71 10.01 11.47
C GLY A 16 14.74 11.14 11.60
N SER A 17 14.28 12.36 11.52
CA SER A 17 15.10 13.55 11.67
C SER A 17 15.42 13.91 13.11
N ASN A 18 14.68 13.34 14.07
CA ASN A 18 14.80 13.63 15.49
C ASN A 18 14.94 12.34 16.29
N LEU A 19 15.79 12.37 17.32
CA LEU A 19 15.78 11.34 18.35
C LEU A 19 14.66 11.64 19.34
N GLN A 20 13.67 10.75 19.41
CA GLN A 20 12.55 10.89 20.33
C GLN A 20 11.99 9.53 20.72
N THR A 21 11.47 9.46 21.93
CA THR A 21 10.65 8.37 22.43
C THR A 21 9.27 8.92 22.81
N GLY A 22 8.27 8.06 22.81
CA GLY A 22 6.92 8.48 23.19
C GLY A 22 5.99 7.30 23.40
N TRP A 23 4.82 7.57 23.98
CA TRP A 23 3.80 6.56 24.23
C TRP A 23 2.41 7.07 23.84
N GLY A 24 1.43 6.16 23.85
CA GLY A 24 0.05 6.45 23.49
C GLY A 24 -0.26 6.07 22.04
N ALA A 25 -1.35 6.63 21.50
CA ALA A 25 -1.77 6.36 20.13
C ALA A 25 -0.74 6.92 19.13
N SER A 26 -0.38 6.09 18.16
CA SER A 26 0.47 6.54 17.04
C SER A 26 -0.21 7.66 16.26
N GLN A 27 0.58 8.67 15.88
CA GLN A 27 0.15 9.72 14.93
C GLN A 27 0.29 9.24 13.47
N GLY A 28 0.88 8.06 13.25
CA GLY A 28 1.07 7.48 11.93
C GLY A 28 -0.18 6.77 11.41
N SER A 29 -0.27 6.66 10.10
CA SER A 29 -1.30 5.86 9.44
C SER A 29 -0.91 4.39 9.41
N GLY A 30 -1.89 3.51 9.58
CA GLY A 30 -1.77 2.12 9.18
C GLY A 30 -1.95 1.96 7.67
N LEU A 31 -1.85 0.73 7.17
CA LEU A 31 -2.06 0.41 5.76
C LEU A 31 -2.61 -1.00 5.56
N VAL A 32 -3.25 -1.18 4.41
CA VAL A 32 -3.40 -2.47 3.74
C VAL A 32 -2.71 -2.40 2.37
N SER A 33 -2.01 -3.47 2.02
CA SER A 33 -1.24 -3.63 0.79
C SER A 33 -1.95 -4.65 -0.09
N VAL A 34 -2.47 -4.24 -1.25
CA VAL A 34 -3.34 -5.05 -2.10
C VAL A 34 -2.83 -5.08 -3.53
N LEU A 35 -2.74 -6.28 -4.09
CA LEU A 35 -2.46 -6.51 -5.50
C LEU A 35 -3.76 -6.89 -6.21
N TYR A 36 -4.20 -6.06 -7.15
CA TYR A 36 -5.29 -6.33 -8.08
C TYR A 36 -4.72 -6.90 -9.37
N SER A 37 -5.30 -8.00 -9.85
CA SER A 37 -4.91 -8.63 -11.11
C SER A 37 -6.12 -8.74 -12.02
N PHE A 38 -5.94 -8.33 -13.27
CA PHE A 38 -6.99 -8.35 -14.29
C PHE A 38 -6.66 -9.36 -15.38
N GLU A 39 -7.70 -9.99 -15.89
CA GLU A 39 -7.66 -10.89 -17.04
C GLU A 39 -8.52 -10.34 -18.16
N GLY A 40 -7.95 -10.30 -19.36
CA GLY A 40 -8.60 -9.91 -20.58
C GLY A 40 -8.45 -11.00 -21.65
N GLN A 41 -8.32 -10.59 -22.90
CA GLN A 41 -8.16 -11.49 -24.02
C GLN A 41 -7.09 -10.96 -24.99
N ALA A 42 -6.10 -11.80 -25.28
CA ALA A 42 -5.07 -11.47 -26.25
C ALA A 42 -5.63 -11.35 -27.68
N ALA A 43 -5.09 -10.42 -28.43
CA ALA A 43 -5.32 -10.30 -29.86
C ALA A 43 -4.12 -9.59 -30.52
N HIS A 44 -3.97 -9.75 -31.83
CA HIS A 44 -2.99 -8.97 -32.58
C HIS A 44 -3.45 -7.52 -32.67
N ALA A 45 -2.69 -6.60 -32.06
CA ALA A 45 -3.12 -5.21 -31.87
C ALA A 45 -3.38 -4.44 -33.19
N ALA A 46 -2.71 -4.79 -34.31
CA ALA A 46 -2.95 -4.20 -35.60
C ALA A 46 -3.92 -5.01 -36.46
N GLY A 47 -3.85 -6.36 -36.40
CA GLY A 47 -4.61 -7.24 -37.33
C GLY A 47 -6.06 -7.50 -36.89
N ALA A 48 -6.32 -7.61 -35.58
CA ALA A 48 -7.63 -7.95 -35.09
C ALA A 48 -7.87 -7.45 -33.64
N PRO A 49 -7.63 -6.15 -33.32
CA PRO A 49 -7.74 -5.63 -31.95
C PRO A 49 -9.15 -5.80 -31.36
N TRP A 50 -10.20 -5.78 -32.19
CA TRP A 50 -11.60 -5.97 -31.77
C TRP A 50 -11.89 -7.33 -31.12
N ARG A 51 -11.00 -8.32 -31.30
CA ARG A 51 -11.08 -9.64 -30.65
C ARG A 51 -10.45 -9.62 -29.25
N GLY A 52 -9.67 -8.61 -28.93
CA GLY A 52 -8.99 -8.46 -27.64
C GLY A 52 -9.83 -7.79 -26.59
N ARG A 53 -9.39 -7.95 -25.34
CA ARG A 53 -9.79 -7.16 -24.18
C ARG A 53 -8.54 -6.88 -23.38
N SER A 54 -8.14 -5.62 -23.30
CA SER A 54 -6.88 -5.25 -22.65
C SER A 54 -7.04 -5.23 -21.14
N ALA A 55 -6.32 -6.08 -20.45
CA ALA A 55 -6.23 -6.04 -19.00
C ALA A 55 -5.48 -4.79 -18.51
N LEU A 56 -4.57 -4.23 -19.33
CA LEU A 56 -3.89 -2.98 -19.02
C LEU A 56 -4.88 -1.80 -18.99
N ASP A 57 -5.84 -1.74 -19.90
CA ASP A 57 -6.86 -0.69 -19.89
C ASP A 57 -7.68 -0.72 -18.60
N ALA A 58 -7.93 -1.91 -18.03
CA ALA A 58 -8.58 -2.02 -16.73
C ALA A 58 -7.72 -1.45 -15.60
N VAL A 59 -6.42 -1.70 -15.61
CA VAL A 59 -5.47 -1.11 -14.65
C VAL A 59 -5.47 0.41 -14.78
N GLU A 60 -5.35 0.94 -15.99
CA GLU A 60 -5.33 2.39 -16.24
C GLU A 60 -6.65 3.06 -15.82
N LEU A 61 -7.80 2.46 -16.14
CA LEU A 61 -9.10 2.98 -15.70
C LEU A 61 -9.29 2.88 -14.19
N MET A 62 -8.79 1.84 -13.54
CA MET A 62 -8.76 1.78 -12.08
C MET A 62 -7.97 2.94 -11.50
N ASP A 63 -6.78 3.22 -12.03
CA ASP A 63 -5.89 4.28 -11.56
C ASP A 63 -6.50 5.68 -11.78
N VAL A 64 -7.11 5.92 -12.92
CA VAL A 64 -7.84 7.17 -13.23
C VAL A 64 -9.07 7.31 -12.33
N GLY A 65 -9.89 6.29 -12.22
CA GLY A 65 -11.09 6.29 -11.38
C GLY A 65 -10.75 6.50 -9.91
N TRP A 66 -9.69 5.87 -9.44
CA TRP A 66 -9.16 6.10 -8.10
C TRP A 66 -8.72 7.55 -7.89
N ASN A 67 -8.01 8.16 -8.84
CA ASN A 67 -7.56 9.53 -8.74
C ASN A 67 -8.74 10.53 -8.68
N PHE A 68 -9.82 10.31 -9.40
CA PHE A 68 -11.04 11.10 -9.28
C PHE A 68 -11.75 10.86 -7.94
N ARG A 69 -11.81 9.61 -7.47
CA ARG A 69 -12.43 9.28 -6.18
C ARG A 69 -11.67 9.86 -5.00
N ARG A 70 -10.35 9.95 -5.11
CA ARG A 70 -9.43 10.41 -4.05
C ARG A 70 -9.71 11.84 -3.59
N GLU A 71 -10.16 12.71 -4.47
CA GLU A 71 -10.54 14.10 -4.16
C GLU A 71 -11.64 14.18 -3.09
N HIS A 72 -12.51 13.17 -3.02
CA HIS A 72 -13.68 13.13 -2.15
C HIS A 72 -13.48 12.25 -0.90
N LEU A 73 -12.23 11.99 -0.53
CA LEU A 73 -11.88 11.20 0.65
C LEU A 73 -11.45 12.09 1.81
N ARG A 74 -11.28 11.48 2.99
CA ARG A 74 -10.82 12.19 4.20
C ARG A 74 -9.42 12.79 4.02
N LEU A 75 -9.12 13.90 4.67
CA LEU A 75 -7.83 14.60 4.56
C LEU A 75 -6.62 13.74 4.98
N GLN A 76 -6.81 12.80 5.89
CA GLN A 76 -5.77 11.90 6.37
C GLN A 76 -5.54 10.69 5.46
N THR A 77 -6.46 10.43 4.54
CA THR A 77 -6.32 9.34 3.59
C THR A 77 -5.07 9.51 2.73
N ARG A 78 -4.31 8.42 2.59
CA ARG A 78 -3.17 8.35 1.67
C ARG A 78 -3.25 7.06 0.88
N SER A 79 -2.94 7.15 -0.40
CA SER A 79 -2.85 5.99 -1.28
C SER A 79 -1.81 6.21 -2.36
N HIS A 80 -1.14 5.13 -2.70
CA HIS A 80 -0.16 5.07 -3.80
C HIS A 80 -0.32 3.75 -4.51
N TYR A 81 0.08 3.71 -5.77
CA TYR A 81 0.09 2.47 -6.55
C TYR A 81 1.30 2.40 -7.48
N VAL A 82 1.59 1.20 -7.91
CA VAL A 82 2.53 0.92 -9.00
C VAL A 82 1.95 -0.17 -9.88
N ILE A 83 2.07 -0.01 -11.20
CA ILE A 83 1.74 -1.07 -12.16
C ILE A 83 2.82 -2.13 -12.05
N ARG A 84 2.43 -3.37 -11.73
CA ARG A 84 3.34 -4.51 -11.56
C ARG A 84 3.54 -5.30 -12.85
N ASN A 85 2.48 -5.38 -13.65
CA ASN A 85 2.49 -5.98 -14.98
C ASN A 85 1.60 -5.15 -15.90
N GLY A 86 2.10 -4.72 -17.02
CA GLY A 86 1.40 -3.96 -18.06
C GLY A 86 1.31 -4.67 -19.41
N GLY A 87 1.73 -5.94 -19.48
CA GLY A 87 1.84 -6.70 -20.72
C GLY A 87 3.28 -6.85 -21.22
N ASP A 88 3.47 -7.50 -22.36
CA ASP A 88 4.81 -7.84 -22.88
C ASP A 88 5.28 -6.89 -23.99
N GLN A 89 4.45 -6.68 -25.01
CA GLN A 89 4.85 -5.96 -26.22
C GLN A 89 3.67 -5.25 -26.89
N PRO A 90 3.91 -4.10 -27.59
CA PRO A 90 2.82 -3.23 -28.08
C PRO A 90 1.97 -3.84 -29.20
N ASN A 91 2.41 -4.90 -29.86
CA ASN A 91 1.67 -5.56 -30.93
C ASN A 91 0.70 -6.65 -30.45
N VAL A 92 0.62 -6.87 -29.13
CA VAL A 92 -0.30 -7.81 -28.50
C VAL A 92 -1.17 -7.07 -27.48
N VAL A 93 -2.50 -7.19 -27.60
CA VAL A 93 -3.43 -6.72 -26.59
C VAL A 93 -3.16 -7.48 -25.28
N PRO A 94 -2.83 -6.81 -24.17
CA PRO A 94 -2.41 -7.46 -22.94
C PRO A 94 -3.51 -8.34 -22.33
N PRO A 95 -3.33 -9.67 -22.25
CA PRO A 95 -4.33 -10.55 -21.66
C PRO A 95 -4.31 -10.55 -20.13
N THR A 96 -3.21 -10.09 -19.54
CA THR A 96 -3.06 -9.96 -18.08
C THR A 96 -2.37 -8.66 -17.74
N ALA A 97 -2.83 -8.02 -16.66
CA ALA A 97 -2.17 -6.87 -16.06
C ALA A 97 -2.42 -6.84 -14.56
N SER A 98 -1.58 -6.14 -13.82
CA SER A 98 -1.76 -6.01 -12.39
C SER A 98 -1.23 -4.69 -11.85
N VAL A 99 -1.89 -4.19 -10.80
CA VAL A 99 -1.54 -2.98 -10.09
C VAL A 99 -1.53 -3.23 -8.58
N TRP A 100 -0.54 -2.66 -7.92
CA TRP A 100 -0.32 -2.84 -6.49
C TRP A 100 -0.59 -1.52 -5.78
N TYR A 101 -1.57 -1.53 -4.86
CA TYR A 101 -2.03 -0.39 -4.06
C TYR A 101 -1.62 -0.49 -2.60
N TYR A 102 -1.35 0.69 -2.00
CA TYR A 102 -1.38 0.92 -0.57
C TYR A 102 -2.56 1.84 -0.24
N PHE A 103 -3.43 1.37 0.66
CA PHE A 103 -4.51 2.17 1.23
C PHE A 103 -4.19 2.46 2.70
N ARG A 104 -4.10 3.75 3.05
CA ARG A 104 -3.64 4.20 4.37
C ARG A 104 -4.67 5.12 5.03
N GLU A 105 -4.91 4.86 6.31
CA GLU A 105 -5.75 5.67 7.19
C GLU A 105 -5.31 5.54 8.66
N LEU A 106 -5.96 6.34 9.56
CA LEU A 106 -5.56 6.45 10.96
C LEU A 106 -6.06 5.31 11.85
N ASP A 107 -7.03 4.54 11.42
CA ASP A 107 -7.55 3.40 12.17
C ASP A 107 -8.02 2.24 11.27
N TYR A 108 -8.18 1.07 11.88
CA TYR A 108 -8.56 -0.16 11.19
C TYR A 108 -9.88 -0.02 10.40
N LYS A 109 -10.91 0.58 11.00
CA LYS A 109 -12.22 0.71 10.37
C LYS A 109 -12.14 1.54 9.10
N LYS A 110 -11.44 2.68 9.16
CA LYS A 110 -11.26 3.58 8.02
C LYS A 110 -10.38 2.97 6.93
N ILE A 111 -9.37 2.18 7.29
CA ILE A 111 -8.57 1.41 6.31
C ILE A 111 -9.47 0.43 5.55
N ARG A 112 -10.34 -0.30 6.26
CA ARG A 112 -11.29 -1.23 5.65
C ARG A 112 -12.29 -0.53 4.71
N GLU A 113 -12.83 0.61 5.13
CA GLU A 113 -13.72 1.44 4.30
C GLU A 113 -13.02 1.92 3.03
N LEU A 114 -11.78 2.38 3.17
CA LEU A 114 -10.97 2.85 2.04
C LEU A 114 -10.65 1.72 1.05
N TRP A 115 -10.28 0.56 1.55
CA TRP A 115 -10.03 -0.62 0.74
C TRP A 115 -11.27 -1.05 -0.04
N ALA A 116 -12.43 -1.13 0.59
CA ALA A 116 -13.69 -1.47 -0.08
C ALA A 116 -14.07 -0.48 -1.22
N ILE A 117 -13.67 0.79 -1.10
CA ILE A 117 -13.79 1.74 -2.22
C ILE A 117 -12.83 1.35 -3.35
N GLY A 118 -11.62 0.93 -3.04
CA GLY A 118 -10.65 0.44 -4.02
C GLY A 118 -11.18 -0.76 -4.81
N ASP A 119 -11.80 -1.72 -4.11
CA ASP A 119 -12.41 -2.90 -4.72
C ASP A 119 -13.52 -2.52 -5.70
N SER A 120 -14.41 -1.60 -5.28
CA SER A 120 -15.48 -1.11 -6.15
C SER A 120 -14.95 -0.40 -7.40
N VAL A 121 -13.84 0.34 -7.29
CA VAL A 121 -13.20 0.99 -8.44
C VAL A 121 -12.58 -0.06 -9.38
N ALA A 122 -11.94 -1.11 -8.83
CA ALA A 122 -11.37 -2.20 -9.61
C ALA A 122 -12.46 -2.98 -10.38
N GLU A 123 -13.58 -3.31 -9.72
CA GLU A 123 -14.73 -3.96 -10.35
C GLU A 123 -15.32 -3.08 -11.47
N GLY A 124 -15.47 -1.78 -11.22
CA GLY A 124 -15.95 -0.82 -12.23
C GLY A 124 -15.02 -0.75 -13.44
N ALA A 125 -13.71 -0.73 -13.23
CA ALA A 125 -12.72 -0.73 -14.31
C ALA A 125 -12.79 -2.01 -15.15
N ALA A 126 -12.90 -3.17 -14.52
CA ALA A 126 -13.09 -4.45 -15.22
C ALA A 126 -14.37 -4.46 -16.07
N MET A 127 -15.47 -3.94 -15.51
CA MET A 127 -16.75 -3.83 -16.22
C MET A 127 -16.65 -2.93 -17.46
N MET A 128 -16.04 -1.75 -17.33
CA MET A 128 -15.90 -0.79 -18.42
C MET A 128 -15.05 -1.32 -19.58
N THR A 129 -14.06 -2.16 -19.32
CA THR A 129 -13.15 -2.70 -20.32
C THR A 129 -13.56 -4.06 -20.87
N GLY A 130 -14.63 -4.64 -20.32
CA GLY A 130 -15.05 -6.00 -20.66
C GLY A 130 -14.01 -7.07 -20.28
N THR A 131 -13.20 -6.77 -19.28
CA THR A 131 -12.22 -7.68 -18.66
C THR A 131 -12.78 -8.27 -17.38
N LYS A 132 -11.97 -9.04 -16.65
CA LYS A 132 -12.32 -9.63 -15.36
C LYS A 132 -11.31 -9.22 -14.31
N LEU A 133 -11.79 -8.80 -13.13
CA LEU A 133 -10.98 -8.76 -11.93
C LEU A 133 -10.73 -10.21 -11.49
N ALA A 134 -9.54 -10.72 -11.82
CA ALA A 134 -9.20 -12.13 -11.64
C ALA A 134 -8.83 -12.45 -10.18
N SER A 135 -8.15 -11.52 -9.53
CA SER A 135 -7.83 -11.66 -8.12
C SER A 135 -7.57 -10.32 -7.44
N GLU A 136 -7.91 -10.30 -6.17
CA GLU A 136 -7.52 -9.31 -5.19
C GLU A 136 -6.73 -10.05 -4.11
N ARG A 137 -5.47 -9.67 -3.94
CA ARG A 137 -4.59 -10.34 -2.99
C ARG A 137 -3.99 -9.35 -2.00
N VAL A 138 -4.31 -9.51 -0.73
CA VAL A 138 -3.62 -8.79 0.35
C VAL A 138 -2.20 -9.33 0.49
N LEU A 139 -1.21 -8.46 0.29
CA LEU A 139 0.21 -8.79 0.43
C LEU A 139 0.70 -8.57 1.86
N GLY A 140 0.03 -7.72 2.61
CA GLY A 140 0.34 -7.43 4.00
C GLY A 140 -0.50 -6.29 4.56
N SER A 141 -0.45 -6.12 5.86
CA SER A 141 -1.11 -5.02 6.56
C SER A 141 -0.30 -4.60 7.77
N ALA A 142 -0.38 -3.31 8.10
CA ALA A 142 0.16 -2.75 9.33
C ALA A 142 -0.86 -1.79 9.91
N TRP A 143 -1.27 -2.04 11.14
CA TRP A 143 -2.26 -1.20 11.81
C TRP A 143 -1.58 -0.08 12.59
N PRO A 144 -2.26 1.06 12.81
CA PRO A 144 -1.74 2.11 13.68
C PRO A 144 -1.47 1.55 15.07
N GLY A 145 -0.27 1.80 15.58
CA GLY A 145 0.18 1.28 16.85
C GLY A 145 -0.33 2.08 18.05
N HIS A 146 -0.25 1.44 19.21
CA HIS A 146 -0.31 2.10 20.50
C HIS A 146 0.99 1.80 21.25
N PHE A 147 1.77 2.84 21.55
CA PHE A 147 3.07 2.69 22.19
C PHE A 147 2.90 2.53 23.70
N ASN A 148 3.54 1.50 24.24
CA ASN A 148 3.49 1.19 25.65
C ASN A 148 4.35 2.17 26.46
N LYS A 149 3.79 2.77 27.52
CA LYS A 149 4.48 3.78 28.33
C LYS A 149 5.71 3.23 29.07
N PRO A 150 5.63 2.13 29.86
CA PRO A 150 6.80 1.56 30.52
C PRO A 150 7.96 1.27 29.56
N ILE A 151 7.67 0.67 28.40
CA ILE A 151 8.71 0.39 27.39
C ILE A 151 9.35 1.67 26.86
N ALA A 152 8.58 2.73 26.64
CA ALA A 152 9.11 4.01 26.18
C ALA A 152 9.98 4.70 27.25
N GLU A 153 9.61 4.59 28.52
CA GLU A 153 10.40 5.09 29.64
C GLU A 153 11.73 4.34 29.77
N ASP A 154 11.71 3.01 29.78
CA ASP A 154 12.93 2.17 29.78
C ASP A 154 13.83 2.46 28.57
N MET A 155 13.23 2.64 27.38
CA MET A 155 13.97 3.01 26.19
C MET A 155 14.68 4.36 26.35
N THR A 156 14.01 5.35 26.94
CA THR A 156 14.58 6.68 27.18
C THR A 156 15.77 6.60 28.15
N GLU A 157 15.65 5.82 29.20
CA GLU A 157 16.74 5.58 30.17
C GLU A 157 17.96 4.93 29.49
N ASN A 158 17.72 3.88 28.71
CA ASN A 158 18.79 3.19 27.97
C ASN A 158 19.47 4.10 26.94
N ILE A 159 18.72 4.91 26.18
CA ILE A 159 19.28 5.90 25.26
C ILE A 159 20.17 6.91 26.01
N THR A 160 19.72 7.34 27.18
CA THR A 160 20.47 8.29 28.02
C THR A 160 21.79 7.68 28.52
N LEU A 161 21.80 6.39 28.88
CA LEU A 161 23.00 5.66 29.28
C LEU A 161 24.00 5.48 28.16
N VAL A 162 23.53 5.07 27.00
CA VAL A 162 24.37 4.83 25.80
C VAL A 162 24.88 6.12 25.21
N ARG A 163 24.08 7.21 25.28
CA ARG A 163 24.34 8.52 24.67
C ARG A 163 24.33 8.52 23.16
N LEU A 164 24.32 9.71 22.58
CA LEU A 164 24.44 9.91 21.13
C LEU A 164 25.89 9.72 20.67
N PRO A 165 26.11 9.26 19.42
CA PRO A 165 27.42 9.27 18.81
C PRO A 165 28.03 10.68 18.82
N LYS A 166 29.35 10.77 18.94
CA LYS A 166 30.07 12.06 18.76
C LYS A 166 30.18 12.32 17.27
N TRP A 167 29.26 13.15 16.75
CA TRP A 167 29.28 13.59 15.35
C TRP A 167 30.52 14.40 15.00
N LYS A 168 31.12 14.11 13.87
CA LYS A 168 32.21 14.90 13.27
C LYS A 168 31.60 15.82 12.18
N THR A 169 32.40 16.80 11.75
CA THR A 169 31.96 17.75 10.69
C THR A 169 31.54 17.04 9.39
N ASP A 170 32.18 15.92 9.07
CA ASP A 170 31.87 15.14 7.86
C ASP A 170 30.56 14.31 7.99
N ASP A 171 30.10 14.05 9.20
CA ASP A 171 28.84 13.35 9.47
C ASP A 171 27.59 14.26 9.32
N GLN A 172 27.80 15.57 9.14
CA GLN A 172 26.75 16.61 9.07
C GLN A 172 26.44 17.09 7.64
N ARG A 173 26.96 16.42 6.63
CA ARG A 173 26.82 16.79 5.20
C ARG A 173 25.77 15.97 4.47
#